data_f18534a26746acba9eb1745d3e8a2a9d
#
_entry.id   f18534a26746acba9eb1745d3e8a2a9d
#
_cell.length_a   1.000
_cell.length_b   1.000
_cell.length_c   1.000
_cell.angle_alpha   90.00
_cell.angle_beta   90.00
_cell.angle_gamma   90.00
#
_symmetry.space_group_name_H-M   'P 1'
#
loop_
_entity.id
_entity.type
_entity.pdbx_description
1 polymer ?
#
loop_
_entity_poly.entity_id
_entity_poly.type
_entity_poly.pdbx_seq_one_letter_code
_entity_poly.pdbx_strand_id
1 'polypeptide(L)'
;MTIEIAPHATAPAAGRRTRVASRPVGIVSDIANVLVRELQPVLRQPASVLFAMVQPLVFLGLFAPLLPDTGTGSALQWFVPGIVSMTALMSASFTGANLSEEIISGSFERLLVSPVRRSSLLIGKALREMVPLLLQTLIIVAVVTPFGFDLHLDGVVVGVLLLVPFSVGLGALSLALAVAAKEQSWVFWTVQQTVIFPLVLLAGVLLPLDGAPGWLRTAADLNPLSYIVDAERALFAGSFPAETIVSGLTASLVVGALGLWVGVRRMNRAA
;
A
#
# COMPACT_ATOMS: atom_id res chain seq x y z
N MET A 1 58.31 -6.99 -57.86
CA MET A 1 57.76 -6.58 -56.52
C MET A 1 56.49 -7.38 -56.33
N THR A 2 56.58 -8.52 -55.72
CA THR A 2 55.52 -9.54 -55.65
C THR A 2 54.86 -9.35 -54.27
N ILE A 3 53.59 -9.00 -54.27
CA ILE A 3 52.79 -8.82 -53.03
C ILE A 3 52.25 -10.18 -52.63
N GLU A 4 52.76 -10.72 -51.51
CA GLU A 4 52.34 -11.96 -50.89
C GLU A 4 51.09 -11.68 -50.04
N ILE A 5 49.94 -12.28 -50.47
CA ILE A 5 48.65 -12.16 -49.75
C ILE A 5 48.66 -13.22 -48.65
N ALA A 6 48.65 -12.78 -47.39
CA ALA A 6 48.51 -13.64 -46.22
C ALA A 6 47.12 -14.33 -46.16
N PRO A 7 47.02 -15.59 -45.70
CA PRO A 7 45.78 -16.31 -45.62
C PRO A 7 44.84 -15.77 -44.51
N HIS A 8 43.55 -15.67 -44.87
CA HIS A 8 42.47 -15.24 -43.98
C HIS A 8 42.41 -16.06 -42.69
N ALA A 9 42.49 -15.36 -41.56
CA ALA A 9 42.25 -15.95 -40.26
C ALA A 9 40.79 -16.46 -40.20
N THR A 10 40.64 -17.74 -39.93
CA THR A 10 39.31 -18.39 -39.68
C THR A 10 38.67 -17.78 -38.46
N ALA A 11 37.49 -17.22 -38.60
CA ALA A 11 36.66 -16.69 -37.51
C ALA A 11 36.41 -17.79 -36.47
N PRO A 12 36.49 -17.45 -35.15
CA PRO A 12 36.21 -18.42 -34.11
C PRO A 12 34.74 -18.86 -34.18
N ALA A 13 34.54 -20.18 -34.12
CA ALA A 13 33.21 -20.82 -34.15
C ALA A 13 32.28 -20.18 -33.12
N ALA A 14 31.12 -19.70 -33.58
CA ALA A 14 30.08 -19.14 -32.76
C ALA A 14 29.71 -20.12 -31.64
N GLY A 15 30.13 -19.80 -30.42
CA GLY A 15 29.85 -20.58 -29.23
C GLY A 15 28.33 -20.79 -29.14
N ARG A 16 27.94 -22.05 -29.10
CA ARG A 16 26.59 -22.52 -28.88
C ARG A 16 26.06 -21.87 -27.60
N ARG A 17 25.33 -20.76 -27.71
CA ARG A 17 24.57 -20.21 -26.61
C ARG A 17 23.58 -21.27 -26.15
N THR A 18 23.93 -22.03 -25.14
CA THR A 18 23.00 -22.88 -24.42
C THR A 18 21.85 -21.98 -23.96
N ARG A 19 20.70 -22.07 -24.64
CA ARG A 19 19.45 -21.54 -24.12
C ARG A 19 19.23 -22.27 -22.80
N VAL A 20 19.52 -21.58 -21.70
CA VAL A 20 19.02 -22.00 -20.39
C VAL A 20 17.52 -22.00 -20.54
N ALA A 21 16.93 -23.18 -20.69
CA ALA A 21 15.49 -23.35 -20.69
C ALA A 21 15.00 -22.86 -19.33
N SER A 22 14.49 -21.64 -19.30
CA SER A 22 13.82 -21.11 -18.12
C SER A 22 12.61 -22.01 -17.87
N ARG A 23 12.70 -22.85 -16.84
CA ARG A 23 11.53 -23.59 -16.35
C ARG A 23 10.41 -22.58 -16.13
N PRO A 24 9.17 -22.86 -16.53
CA PRO A 24 8.05 -21.99 -16.22
C PRO A 24 7.94 -21.93 -14.70
N VAL A 25 8.43 -20.85 -14.14
CA VAL A 25 8.33 -20.55 -12.70
C VAL A 25 6.84 -20.34 -12.42
N GLY A 26 6.28 -21.01 -11.42
CA GLY A 26 4.85 -20.89 -11.09
C GLY A 26 4.49 -19.45 -10.70
N ILE A 27 3.24 -19.05 -10.91
CA ILE A 27 2.74 -17.68 -10.57
C ILE A 27 3.13 -17.27 -9.13
N VAL A 28 3.02 -18.20 -8.19
CA VAL A 28 3.35 -17.95 -6.78
C VAL A 28 4.84 -17.62 -6.60
N SER A 29 5.73 -18.33 -7.30
CA SER A 29 7.17 -18.07 -7.24
C SER A 29 7.53 -16.73 -7.89
N ASP A 30 6.85 -16.36 -8.99
CA ASP A 30 7.02 -15.04 -9.61
C ASP A 30 6.61 -13.92 -8.64
N ILE A 31 5.46 -14.05 -7.98
CA ILE A 31 4.98 -13.09 -6.97
C ILE A 31 5.99 -12.99 -5.82
N ALA A 32 6.46 -14.12 -5.30
CA ALA A 32 7.42 -14.15 -4.19
C ALA A 32 8.75 -13.46 -4.59
N ASN A 33 9.26 -13.72 -5.78
CA ASN A 33 10.49 -13.09 -6.27
C ASN A 33 10.34 -11.57 -6.43
N VAL A 34 9.20 -11.11 -6.94
CA VAL A 34 8.89 -9.68 -7.03
C VAL A 34 8.79 -9.08 -5.65
N LEU A 35 8.06 -9.71 -4.73
CA LEU A 35 7.90 -9.24 -3.36
C LEU A 35 9.25 -9.09 -2.64
N VAL A 36 10.10 -10.12 -2.68
CA VAL A 36 11.44 -10.08 -2.07
C VAL A 36 12.27 -8.93 -2.65
N ARG A 37 12.24 -8.75 -3.96
CA ARG A 37 12.94 -7.64 -4.62
C ARG A 37 12.43 -6.27 -4.15
N GLU A 38 11.12 -6.11 -4.06
CA GLU A 38 10.49 -4.85 -3.64
C GLU A 38 10.69 -4.56 -2.15
N LEU A 39 10.91 -5.58 -1.31
CA LEU A 39 11.19 -5.42 0.12
C LEU A 39 12.64 -5.01 0.41
N GLN A 40 13.59 -5.35 -0.45
CA GLN A 40 15.00 -5.02 -0.23
C GLN A 40 15.26 -3.53 0.02
N PRO A 41 14.70 -2.57 -0.76
CA PRO A 41 14.88 -1.14 -0.48
C PRO A 41 14.31 -0.72 0.87
N VAL A 42 13.13 -1.23 1.24
CA VAL A 42 12.48 -0.93 2.53
C VAL A 42 13.35 -1.36 3.71
N LEU A 43 13.92 -2.56 3.63
CA LEU A 43 14.78 -3.11 4.68
C LEU A 43 16.16 -2.45 4.73
N ARG A 44 16.68 -1.98 3.59
CA ARG A 44 18.00 -1.32 3.50
C ARG A 44 17.97 0.17 3.85
N GLN A 45 16.80 0.79 3.79
CA GLN A 45 16.63 2.21 4.09
C GLN A 45 15.58 2.43 5.19
N PRO A 46 15.83 1.99 6.43
CA PRO A 46 14.88 2.15 7.53
C PRO A 46 14.53 3.62 7.80
N ALA A 47 15.43 4.54 7.45
CA ALA A 47 15.19 5.98 7.55
C ALA A 47 13.95 6.42 6.75
N SER A 48 13.66 5.80 5.60
CA SER A 48 12.47 6.16 4.80
C SER A 48 11.17 5.84 5.53
N VAL A 49 11.13 4.73 6.29
CA VAL A 49 9.98 4.38 7.13
C VAL A 49 9.83 5.38 8.28
N LEU A 50 10.95 5.76 8.93
CA LEU A 50 10.93 6.74 10.01
C LEU A 50 10.46 8.12 9.51
N PHE A 51 10.93 8.57 8.35
CA PHE A 51 10.44 9.82 7.75
C PHE A 51 8.95 9.76 7.40
N ALA A 52 8.45 8.62 6.90
CA ALA A 52 7.03 8.43 6.65
C ALA A 52 6.19 8.49 7.95
N MET A 53 6.80 8.21 9.12
CA MET A 53 6.14 8.29 10.42
C MET A 53 6.04 9.72 10.98
N VAL A 54 6.80 10.68 10.46
CA VAL A 54 6.78 12.06 10.98
C VAL A 54 5.37 12.64 10.93
N GLN A 55 4.68 12.51 9.80
CA GLN A 55 3.33 13.06 9.64
C GLN A 55 2.31 12.41 10.60
N PRO A 56 2.14 11.07 10.67
CA PRO A 56 1.24 10.43 11.62
C PRO A 56 1.54 10.79 13.08
N LEU A 57 2.82 10.82 13.47
CA LEU A 57 3.21 11.16 14.84
C LEU A 57 2.96 12.62 15.17
N VAL A 58 3.16 13.53 14.23
CA VAL A 58 2.80 14.95 14.38
C VAL A 58 1.28 15.10 14.52
N PHE A 59 0.48 14.41 13.69
CA PHE A 59 -0.96 14.40 13.86
C PHE A 59 -1.36 13.90 15.25
N LEU A 60 -0.76 12.81 15.68
CA LEU A 60 -1.03 12.22 16.98
C LEU A 60 -0.67 13.18 18.12
N GLY A 61 0.52 13.77 18.10
CA GLY A 61 0.99 14.70 19.13
C GLY A 61 0.21 16.01 19.19
N LEU A 62 -0.27 16.52 18.04
CA LEU A 62 -1.01 17.78 17.99
C LEU A 62 -2.51 17.62 18.27
N PHE A 63 -3.11 16.55 17.77
CA PHE A 63 -4.57 16.37 17.85
C PHE A 63 -5.01 15.63 19.12
N ALA A 64 -4.22 14.66 19.63
CA ALA A 64 -4.61 13.92 20.82
C ALA A 64 -4.95 14.83 22.04
N PRO A 65 -4.17 15.89 22.34
CA PRO A 65 -4.52 16.81 23.44
C PRO A 65 -5.74 17.70 23.19
N LEU A 66 -6.16 17.83 21.90
CA LEU A 66 -7.29 18.68 21.51
C LEU A 66 -8.62 17.93 21.44
N LEU A 67 -8.57 16.60 21.50
CA LEU A 67 -9.78 15.78 21.46
C LEU A 67 -10.53 15.92 22.81
N PRO A 68 -11.86 16.11 22.75
CA PRO A 68 -12.67 16.11 23.94
C PRO A 68 -12.65 14.73 24.61
N ASP A 69 -12.73 14.70 25.95
CA ASP A 69 -12.92 13.47 26.68
C ASP A 69 -14.24 12.81 26.25
N THR A 70 -14.14 11.74 25.48
CA THR A 70 -15.31 11.03 24.95
C THR A 70 -15.99 10.12 25.99
N GLY A 71 -15.50 10.11 27.24
CA GLY A 71 -16.04 9.29 28.33
C GLY A 71 -15.84 7.78 28.19
N THR A 72 -15.26 7.33 27.07
CA THR A 72 -15.05 5.90 26.73
C THR A 72 -13.58 5.47 26.80
N GLY A 73 -12.74 6.18 27.56
CA GLY A 73 -11.30 5.89 27.65
C GLY A 73 -10.44 7.11 27.29
N SER A 74 -9.13 6.91 27.15
CA SER A 74 -8.24 8.01 26.77
C SER A 74 -8.54 8.47 25.33
N ALA A 75 -8.35 9.76 25.05
CA ALA A 75 -8.48 10.31 23.69
C ALA A 75 -7.62 9.54 22.66
N LEU A 76 -6.51 8.96 23.12
CA LEU A 76 -5.63 8.12 22.32
C LEU A 76 -6.32 6.82 21.87
N GLN A 77 -7.17 6.22 22.71
CA GLN A 77 -7.87 4.97 22.39
C GLN A 77 -8.82 5.14 21.21
N TRP A 78 -9.41 6.31 21.06
CA TRP A 78 -10.27 6.66 19.93
C TRP A 78 -9.47 7.05 18.67
N PHE A 79 -8.36 7.79 18.85
CA PHE A 79 -7.64 8.44 17.77
C PHE A 79 -6.62 7.53 17.07
N VAL A 80 -5.90 6.68 17.84
CA VAL A 80 -4.83 5.81 17.31
C VAL A 80 -5.29 4.88 16.19
N PRO A 81 -6.43 4.16 16.31
CA PRO A 81 -6.91 3.28 15.23
C PRO A 81 -7.19 4.04 13.93
N GLY A 82 -7.74 5.25 14.05
CA GLY A 82 -7.95 6.14 12.91
C GLY A 82 -6.64 6.55 12.23
N ILE A 83 -5.62 6.90 13.02
CA ILE A 83 -4.28 7.24 12.49
C ILE A 83 -3.63 6.03 11.83
N VAL A 84 -3.76 4.82 12.38
CA VAL A 84 -3.25 3.59 11.77
C VAL A 84 -3.93 3.36 10.42
N SER A 85 -5.25 3.48 10.34
CA SER A 85 -6.02 3.34 9.09
C SER A 85 -5.64 4.41 8.07
N MET A 86 -5.47 5.67 8.49
CA MET A 86 -5.01 6.77 7.63
C MET A 86 -3.60 6.49 7.10
N THR A 87 -2.70 6.02 7.95
CA THR A 87 -1.33 5.71 7.56
C THR A 87 -1.28 4.56 6.55
N ALA A 88 -2.11 3.53 6.74
CA ALA A 88 -2.28 2.44 5.79
C ALA A 88 -2.78 2.94 4.41
N LEU A 89 -3.78 3.81 4.40
CA LEU A 89 -4.29 4.45 3.19
C LEU A 89 -3.20 5.24 2.48
N MET A 90 -2.47 6.08 3.20
CA MET A 90 -1.42 6.93 2.64
C MET A 90 -0.28 6.09 2.07
N SER A 91 0.24 5.12 2.84
CA SER A 91 1.31 4.22 2.39
C SER A 91 0.95 3.47 1.11
N ALA A 92 -0.21 2.81 1.09
CA ALA A 92 -0.69 2.09 -0.08
C ALA A 92 -0.84 3.00 -1.31
N SER A 93 -1.25 4.24 -1.09
CA SER A 93 -1.41 5.22 -2.15
C SER A 93 -0.08 5.64 -2.79
N PHE A 94 1.01 5.69 -2.02
CA PHE A 94 2.35 6.01 -2.53
C PHE A 94 2.99 4.90 -3.37
N THR A 95 2.47 3.67 -3.35
CA THR A 95 2.98 2.57 -4.18
C THR A 95 3.00 2.90 -5.67
N GLY A 96 1.95 3.58 -6.16
CA GLY A 96 1.88 4.03 -7.54
C GLY A 96 2.85 5.18 -7.86
N ALA A 97 3.19 6.03 -6.90
CA ALA A 97 4.18 7.09 -7.10
C ALA A 97 5.55 6.50 -7.45
N ASN A 98 5.98 5.46 -6.72
CA ASN A 98 7.23 4.76 -7.02
C ASN A 98 7.19 4.15 -8.44
N LEU A 99 6.05 3.57 -8.86
CA LEU A 99 5.90 3.05 -10.21
C LEU A 99 5.92 4.18 -11.26
N SER A 100 5.34 5.34 -10.96
CA SER A 100 5.38 6.50 -11.86
C SER A 100 6.83 6.95 -12.10
N GLU A 101 7.67 6.97 -11.06
CA GLU A 101 9.10 7.26 -11.18
C GLU A 101 9.84 6.19 -12.00
N GLU A 102 9.49 4.90 -11.82
CA GLU A 102 10.04 3.80 -12.63
C GLU A 102 9.67 3.96 -14.12
N ILE A 103 8.44 4.41 -14.43
CA ILE A 103 7.98 4.66 -15.80
C ILE A 103 8.80 5.80 -16.42
N ILE A 104 8.92 6.93 -15.73
CA ILE A 104 9.65 8.11 -16.20
C ILE A 104 11.14 7.81 -16.41
N SER A 105 11.75 7.02 -15.53
CA SER A 105 13.16 6.61 -15.65
C SER A 105 13.40 5.52 -16.69
N GLY A 106 12.35 4.98 -17.34
CA GLY A 106 12.44 3.87 -18.30
C GLY A 106 12.83 2.51 -17.67
N SER A 107 12.89 2.44 -16.34
CA SER A 107 13.20 1.19 -15.64
C SER A 107 12.04 0.19 -15.67
N PHE A 108 10.81 0.70 -15.76
CA PHE A 108 9.61 -0.12 -15.91
C PHE A 108 9.56 -0.90 -17.23
N GLU A 109 10.02 -0.32 -18.35
CA GLU A 109 10.07 -0.98 -19.64
C GLU A 109 11.02 -2.20 -19.60
N ARG A 110 12.14 -2.07 -18.89
CA ARG A 110 13.07 -3.21 -18.70
C ARG A 110 12.43 -4.34 -17.90
N LEU A 111 11.49 -4.03 -17.00
CA LEU A 111 10.71 -5.03 -16.26
C LEU A 111 9.69 -5.74 -17.16
N LEU A 112 9.07 -5.02 -18.09
CA LEU A 112 8.07 -5.58 -19.00
C LEU A 112 8.66 -6.59 -20.00
N VAL A 113 9.95 -6.48 -20.35
CA VAL A 113 10.65 -7.46 -21.20
C VAL A 113 11.22 -8.65 -20.42
N SER A 114 11.12 -8.65 -19.09
CA SER A 114 11.52 -9.79 -18.26
C SER A 114 10.52 -10.95 -18.39
N PRO A 115 10.94 -12.22 -18.17
CA PRO A 115 10.06 -13.38 -18.31
C PRO A 115 9.01 -13.50 -17.17
N VAL A 116 8.80 -12.45 -16.37
CA VAL A 116 7.83 -12.40 -15.25
C VAL A 116 6.45 -12.03 -15.78
N ARG A 117 5.43 -12.72 -15.28
CA ARG A 117 4.04 -12.39 -15.62
C ARG A 117 3.64 -11.02 -15.06
N ARG A 118 2.97 -10.20 -15.88
CA ARG A 118 2.56 -8.84 -15.49
C ARG A 118 1.64 -8.80 -14.27
N SER A 119 0.72 -9.77 -14.16
CA SER A 119 -0.12 -9.92 -12.97
C SER A 119 0.70 -10.22 -11.72
N SER A 120 1.74 -11.06 -11.83
CA SER A 120 2.63 -11.36 -10.70
C SER A 120 3.45 -10.13 -10.28
N LEU A 121 3.85 -9.29 -11.24
CA LEU A 121 4.54 -8.03 -10.98
C LEU A 121 3.66 -7.08 -10.16
N LEU A 122 2.40 -6.88 -10.58
CA LEU A 122 1.46 -6.01 -9.88
C LEU A 122 1.14 -6.54 -8.48
N ILE A 123 0.79 -7.84 -8.38
CA ILE A 123 0.43 -8.45 -7.10
C ILE A 123 1.61 -8.40 -6.13
N GLY A 124 2.83 -8.69 -6.59
CA GLY A 124 4.03 -8.62 -5.75
C GLY A 124 4.32 -7.20 -5.24
N LYS A 125 4.15 -6.18 -6.11
CA LYS A 125 4.27 -4.77 -5.71
C LYS A 125 3.19 -4.36 -4.70
N ALA A 126 1.94 -4.78 -4.90
CA ALA A 126 0.84 -4.48 -3.98
C ALA A 126 1.02 -5.18 -2.61
N LEU A 127 1.45 -6.42 -2.59
CA LEU A 127 1.73 -7.17 -1.36
C LEU A 127 2.88 -6.59 -0.53
N ARG A 128 3.79 -5.86 -1.17
CA ARG A 128 4.85 -5.14 -0.46
C ARG A 128 4.29 -4.25 0.64
N GLU A 129 3.09 -3.68 0.46
CA GLU A 129 2.48 -2.74 1.42
C GLU A 129 2.18 -3.36 2.79
N MET A 130 2.15 -4.68 2.90
CA MET A 130 2.01 -5.36 4.19
C MET A 130 3.16 -5.01 5.16
N VAL A 131 4.38 -4.81 4.67
CA VAL A 131 5.55 -4.56 5.52
C VAL A 131 5.55 -3.15 6.10
N PRO A 132 5.41 -2.07 5.30
CA PRO A 132 5.21 -0.74 5.87
C PRO A 132 4.03 -0.68 6.84
N LEU A 133 2.88 -1.28 6.50
CA LEU A 133 1.70 -1.33 7.39
C LEU A 133 2.06 -1.90 8.76
N LEU A 134 2.71 -3.07 8.80
CA LEU A 134 3.11 -3.72 10.06
C LEU A 134 4.10 -2.85 10.84
N LEU A 135 5.13 -2.34 10.20
CA LEU A 135 6.15 -1.51 10.84
C LEU A 135 5.58 -0.20 11.39
N GLN A 136 4.72 0.45 10.60
CA GLN A 136 4.09 1.70 10.99
C GLN A 136 3.13 1.51 12.15
N THR A 137 2.28 0.48 12.12
CA THR A 137 1.39 0.15 13.24
C THR A 137 2.20 -0.15 14.50
N LEU A 138 3.27 -0.96 14.39
CA LEU A 138 4.13 -1.28 15.53
C LEU A 138 4.76 -0.03 16.14
N ILE A 139 5.28 0.88 15.31
CA ILE A 139 5.90 2.14 15.76
C ILE A 139 4.85 3.03 16.44
N ILE A 140 3.67 3.21 15.83
CA ILE A 140 2.60 4.03 16.40
C ILE A 140 2.21 3.49 17.77
N VAL A 141 1.89 2.19 17.86
CA VAL A 141 1.49 1.55 19.12
C VAL A 141 2.59 1.65 20.18
N ALA A 142 3.85 1.40 19.81
CA ALA A 142 4.97 1.49 20.73
C ALA A 142 5.17 2.93 21.28
N VAL A 143 4.94 3.95 20.44
CA VAL A 143 5.06 5.35 20.84
C VAL A 143 3.93 5.76 21.78
N VAL A 144 2.69 5.30 21.54
CA VAL A 144 1.52 5.78 22.33
C VAL A 144 1.31 5.03 23.63
N THR A 145 1.79 3.79 23.76
CA THR A 145 1.63 2.97 24.97
C THR A 145 2.12 3.67 26.25
N PRO A 146 3.27 4.37 26.28
CA PRO A 146 3.71 5.09 27.48
C PRO A 146 2.82 6.29 27.86
N PHE A 147 1.96 6.76 26.95
CA PHE A 147 1.11 7.94 27.16
C PHE A 147 -0.34 7.59 27.55
N GLY A 148 -0.58 6.35 28.02
CA GLY A 148 -1.90 5.94 28.52
C GLY A 148 -2.81 5.33 27.45
N PHE A 149 -2.21 4.72 26.41
CA PHE A 149 -2.92 3.88 25.47
C PHE A 149 -3.01 2.45 26.03
N ASP A 150 -4.24 1.93 26.17
CA ASP A 150 -4.48 0.58 26.65
C ASP A 150 -4.26 -0.42 25.51
N LEU A 151 -3.18 -1.18 25.59
CA LEU A 151 -2.77 -2.10 24.54
C LEU A 151 -3.51 -3.44 24.62
N HIS A 152 -4.37 -3.70 23.67
CA HIS A 152 -5.03 -5.00 23.45
C HIS A 152 -4.37 -5.69 22.24
N LEU A 153 -3.39 -6.56 22.48
CA LEU A 153 -2.59 -7.19 21.42
C LEU A 153 -3.42 -8.03 20.45
N ASP A 154 -4.43 -8.74 20.95
CA ASP A 154 -5.38 -9.52 20.15
C ASP A 154 -6.16 -8.62 19.18
N GLY A 155 -6.67 -7.51 19.65
CA GLY A 155 -7.36 -6.51 18.84
C GLY A 155 -6.44 -5.88 17.80
N VAL A 156 -5.21 -5.48 18.18
CA VAL A 156 -4.23 -4.91 17.25
C VAL A 156 -3.87 -5.90 16.14
N VAL A 157 -3.66 -7.18 16.47
CA VAL A 157 -3.33 -8.21 15.47
C VAL A 157 -4.49 -8.41 14.49
N VAL A 158 -5.72 -8.53 14.98
CA VAL A 158 -6.91 -8.69 14.13
C VAL A 158 -7.13 -7.44 13.28
N GLY A 159 -6.95 -6.24 13.83
CA GLY A 159 -7.05 -4.98 13.09
C GLY A 159 -6.04 -4.91 11.95
N VAL A 160 -4.76 -5.18 12.22
CA VAL A 160 -3.76 -5.23 11.15
C VAL A 160 -4.12 -6.22 10.05
N LEU A 161 -4.62 -7.41 10.42
CA LEU A 161 -5.09 -8.40 9.43
C LEU A 161 -6.27 -7.89 8.61
N LEU A 162 -7.17 -7.12 9.23
CA LEU A 162 -8.30 -6.47 8.54
C LEU A 162 -7.82 -5.41 7.55
N LEU A 163 -6.76 -4.65 7.87
CA LEU A 163 -6.19 -3.63 7.00
C LEU A 163 -5.40 -4.19 5.81
N VAL A 164 -4.91 -5.43 5.87
CA VAL A 164 -4.11 -6.03 4.80
C VAL A 164 -4.83 -6.03 3.45
N PRO A 165 -6.05 -6.59 3.28
CA PRO A 165 -6.75 -6.57 1.99
C PRO A 165 -6.99 -5.15 1.47
N PHE A 166 -7.33 -4.22 2.37
CA PHE A 166 -7.53 -2.81 2.05
C PHE A 166 -6.26 -2.18 1.47
N SER A 167 -5.13 -2.31 2.16
CA SER A 167 -3.85 -1.74 1.72
C SER A 167 -3.37 -2.35 0.41
N VAL A 168 -3.49 -3.68 0.23
CA VAL A 168 -3.15 -4.37 -1.02
C VAL A 168 -4.04 -3.89 -2.18
N GLY A 169 -5.35 -3.73 -1.94
CA GLY A 169 -6.28 -3.23 -2.95
C GLY A 169 -6.00 -1.79 -3.36
N LEU A 170 -5.78 -0.92 -2.40
CA LEU A 170 -5.42 0.48 -2.68
C LEU A 170 -4.07 0.60 -3.39
N GLY A 171 -3.06 -0.17 -2.96
CA GLY A 171 -1.79 -0.25 -3.66
C GLY A 171 -1.96 -0.67 -5.12
N ALA A 172 -2.80 -1.67 -5.38
CA ALA A 172 -3.11 -2.10 -6.74
C ALA A 172 -3.85 -1.02 -7.57
N LEU A 173 -4.78 -0.26 -6.96
CA LEU A 173 -5.43 0.89 -7.60
C LEU A 173 -4.44 2.02 -7.89
N SER A 174 -3.56 2.32 -6.95
CA SER A 174 -2.51 3.31 -7.11
C SER A 174 -1.55 2.94 -8.25
N LEU A 175 -1.14 1.67 -8.33
CA LEU A 175 -0.36 1.14 -9.45
C LEU A 175 -1.10 1.26 -10.79
N ALA A 176 -2.41 0.96 -10.81
CA ALA A 176 -3.24 1.11 -12.00
C ALA A 176 -3.35 2.56 -12.46
N LEU A 177 -3.44 3.50 -11.51
CA LEU A 177 -3.45 4.94 -11.77
C LEU A 177 -2.10 5.40 -12.35
N ALA A 178 -0.98 4.95 -11.80
CA ALA A 178 0.36 5.25 -12.32
C ALA A 178 0.53 4.80 -13.78
N VAL A 179 0.11 3.57 -14.09
CA VAL A 179 0.10 3.06 -15.47
C VAL A 179 -0.84 3.86 -16.38
N ALA A 180 -1.98 4.34 -15.87
CA ALA A 180 -2.93 5.14 -16.65
C ALA A 180 -2.42 6.56 -16.90
N ALA A 181 -1.74 7.17 -15.93
CA ALA A 181 -1.14 8.50 -16.02
C ALA A 181 0.11 8.52 -16.92
N LYS A 182 0.75 7.38 -17.15
CA LYS A 182 2.00 7.25 -17.93
C LYS A 182 3.07 8.21 -17.41
N GLU A 183 3.62 9.06 -18.30
CA GLU A 183 4.67 10.04 -17.98
C GLU A 183 4.15 11.31 -17.31
N GLN A 184 2.82 11.46 -17.17
CA GLN A 184 2.20 12.65 -16.61
C GLN A 184 2.05 12.56 -15.09
N SER A 185 3.14 12.70 -14.35
CA SER A 185 3.15 12.61 -12.87
C SER A 185 2.14 13.54 -12.19
N TRP A 186 1.90 14.73 -12.77
CA TRP A 186 0.95 15.66 -12.20
C TRP A 186 -0.49 15.12 -12.20
N VAL A 187 -0.88 14.34 -13.24
CA VAL A 187 -2.19 13.67 -13.30
C VAL A 187 -2.32 12.67 -12.18
N PHE A 188 -1.27 11.84 -11.97
CA PHE A 188 -1.24 10.89 -10.87
C PHE A 188 -1.47 11.56 -9.51
N TRP A 189 -0.69 12.59 -9.20
CA TRP A 189 -0.78 13.29 -7.92
C TRP A 189 -2.11 14.02 -7.73
N THR A 190 -2.62 14.68 -8.79
CA THR A 190 -3.91 15.39 -8.72
C THR A 190 -5.06 14.44 -8.44
N VAL A 191 -5.16 13.33 -9.19
CA VAL A 191 -6.24 12.34 -8.99
C VAL A 191 -6.12 11.72 -7.60
N GLN A 192 -4.92 11.35 -7.18
CA GLN A 192 -4.68 10.72 -5.89
C GLN A 192 -5.11 11.64 -4.74
N GLN A 193 -4.65 12.89 -4.71
CA GLN A 193 -5.00 13.83 -3.65
C GLN A 193 -6.49 14.17 -3.64
N THR A 194 -7.09 14.31 -4.82
CA THR A 194 -8.54 14.58 -4.95
C THR A 194 -9.39 13.44 -4.38
N VAL A 195 -8.91 12.21 -4.45
CA VAL A 195 -9.65 11.03 -3.94
C VAL A 195 -9.34 10.77 -2.46
N ILE A 196 -8.05 10.81 -2.09
CA ILE A 196 -7.62 10.44 -0.74
C ILE A 196 -8.12 11.41 0.32
N PHE A 197 -8.04 12.71 0.03
CA PHE A 197 -8.39 13.71 1.03
C PHE A 197 -9.86 13.63 1.48
N PRO A 198 -10.86 13.55 0.58
CA PRO A 198 -12.23 13.29 0.98
C PRO A 198 -12.44 11.95 1.71
N LEU A 199 -11.74 10.88 1.29
CA LEU A 199 -11.85 9.57 1.96
C LEU A 199 -11.43 9.66 3.43
N VAL A 200 -10.30 10.33 3.72
CA VAL A 200 -9.83 10.51 5.10
C VAL A 200 -10.77 11.37 5.93
N LEU A 201 -11.26 12.49 5.36
CA LEU A 201 -12.17 13.39 6.08
C LEU A 201 -13.52 12.73 6.40
N LEU A 202 -14.11 12.02 5.41
CA LEU A 202 -15.38 11.34 5.54
C LEU A 202 -15.29 10.05 6.37
N ALA A 203 -14.11 9.51 6.61
CA ALA A 203 -13.94 8.34 7.47
C ALA A 203 -14.00 8.66 8.96
N GLY A 204 -14.16 9.93 9.34
CA GLY A 204 -14.18 10.31 10.74
C GLY A 204 -12.87 10.08 11.48
N VAL A 205 -11.75 9.99 10.74
CA VAL A 205 -10.41 9.73 11.33
C VAL A 205 -9.99 10.84 12.27
N LEU A 206 -10.18 12.09 11.86
CA LEU A 206 -9.71 13.27 12.59
C LEU A 206 -10.77 13.86 13.53
N LEU A 207 -12.02 13.75 13.18
CA LEU A 207 -13.13 14.33 13.94
C LEU A 207 -14.32 13.36 13.97
N PRO A 208 -14.99 13.23 15.14
CA PRO A 208 -16.24 12.45 15.24
C PRO A 208 -17.31 13.03 14.31
N LEU A 209 -18.07 12.17 13.64
CA LEU A 209 -19.12 12.57 12.72
C LEU A 209 -20.53 12.62 13.38
N ASP A 210 -20.62 12.39 14.70
CA ASP A 210 -21.90 12.32 15.42
C ASP A 210 -22.70 13.61 15.33
N GLY A 211 -22.03 14.77 15.32
CA GLY A 211 -22.63 16.10 15.17
C GLY A 211 -22.74 16.58 13.72
N ALA A 212 -22.37 15.76 12.73
CA ALA A 212 -22.32 16.20 11.34
C ALA A 212 -23.71 16.36 10.70
N PRO A 213 -23.88 17.27 9.71
CA PRO A 213 -25.09 17.39 8.92
C PRO A 213 -25.43 16.08 8.19
N GLY A 214 -26.72 15.85 7.93
CA GLY A 214 -27.22 14.59 7.34
C GLY A 214 -26.54 14.21 6.02
N TRP A 215 -26.29 15.16 5.13
CA TRP A 215 -25.60 14.90 3.86
C TRP A 215 -24.17 14.36 4.04
N LEU A 216 -23.47 14.86 5.10
CA LEU A 216 -22.10 14.44 5.39
C LEU A 216 -22.08 13.01 5.96
N ARG A 217 -23.07 12.66 6.79
CA ARG A 217 -23.24 11.28 7.29
C ARG A 217 -23.53 10.32 6.14
N THR A 218 -24.46 10.67 5.25
CA THR A 218 -24.73 9.84 4.05
C THR A 218 -23.49 9.65 3.19
N ALA A 219 -22.66 10.69 3.03
CA ALA A 219 -21.39 10.58 2.32
C ALA A 219 -20.39 9.66 3.05
N ALA A 220 -20.35 9.71 4.38
CA ALA A 220 -19.53 8.83 5.22
C ALA A 220 -19.99 7.37 5.13
N ASP A 221 -21.30 7.11 5.07
CA ASP A 221 -21.88 5.77 4.90
C ASP A 221 -21.51 5.12 3.55
N LEU A 222 -21.22 5.93 2.52
CA LEU A 222 -20.73 5.44 1.23
C LEU A 222 -19.21 5.20 1.21
N ASN A 223 -18.49 5.65 2.24
CA ASN A 223 -17.06 5.54 2.32
C ASN A 223 -16.63 4.20 2.94
N PRO A 224 -15.94 3.30 2.20
CA PRO A 224 -15.50 2.03 2.77
C PRO A 224 -14.51 2.19 3.92
N LEU A 225 -13.75 3.31 3.96
CA LEU A 225 -12.79 3.58 5.02
C LEU A 225 -13.49 3.83 6.37
N SER A 226 -14.71 4.38 6.39
CA SER A 226 -15.48 4.60 7.63
C SER A 226 -15.70 3.30 8.38
N TYR A 227 -16.19 2.27 7.69
CA TYR A 227 -16.42 0.93 8.28
C TYR A 227 -15.14 0.28 8.80
N ILE A 228 -14.02 0.51 8.09
CA ILE A 228 -12.71 0.00 8.50
C ILE A 228 -12.25 0.71 9.78
N VAL A 229 -12.36 2.03 9.85
CA VAL A 229 -11.97 2.83 11.01
C VAL A 229 -12.80 2.45 12.25
N ASP A 230 -14.11 2.24 12.08
CA ASP A 230 -14.98 1.83 13.18
C ASP A 230 -14.64 0.42 13.70
N ALA A 231 -14.33 -0.51 12.80
CA ALA A 231 -13.86 -1.84 13.17
C ALA A 231 -12.51 -1.78 13.90
N GLU A 232 -11.57 -0.97 13.41
CA GLU A 232 -10.27 -0.75 14.05
C GLU A 232 -10.42 -0.17 15.46
N ARG A 233 -11.32 0.80 15.65
CA ARG A 233 -11.62 1.37 16.98
C ARG A 233 -12.13 0.33 17.95
N ALA A 234 -13.08 -0.50 17.51
CA ALA A 234 -13.60 -1.58 18.33
C ALA A 234 -12.52 -2.58 18.73
N LEU A 235 -11.71 -3.02 17.75
CA LEU A 235 -10.64 -3.98 17.95
C LEU A 235 -9.54 -3.45 18.88
N PHE A 236 -9.09 -2.23 18.68
CA PHE A 236 -8.07 -1.60 19.52
C PHE A 236 -8.56 -1.30 20.95
N ALA A 237 -9.86 -1.17 21.13
CA ALA A 237 -10.49 -1.09 22.46
C ALA A 237 -10.69 -2.46 23.12
N GLY A 238 -10.21 -3.55 22.51
CA GLY A 238 -10.38 -4.92 23.02
C GLY A 238 -11.83 -5.43 22.93
N SER A 239 -12.68 -4.79 22.14
CA SER A 239 -14.06 -5.21 21.92
C SER A 239 -14.21 -5.86 20.54
N PHE A 240 -15.03 -6.91 20.47
CA PHE A 240 -15.21 -7.69 19.24
C PHE A 240 -16.70 -7.73 18.80
N PRO A 241 -17.34 -6.59 18.53
CA PRO A 241 -18.72 -6.56 18.03
C PRO A 241 -18.76 -7.16 16.62
N ALA A 242 -19.43 -8.29 16.46
CA ALA A 242 -19.44 -9.06 15.21
C ALA A 242 -19.91 -8.25 14.01
N GLU A 243 -20.95 -7.44 14.18
CA GLU A 243 -21.51 -6.61 13.10
C GLU A 243 -20.51 -5.58 12.58
N THR A 244 -19.84 -4.84 13.49
CA THR A 244 -18.84 -3.82 13.13
C THR A 244 -17.60 -4.45 12.49
N ILE A 245 -17.13 -5.58 13.00
CA ILE A 245 -15.98 -6.27 12.44
C ILE A 245 -16.31 -6.85 11.06
N VAL A 246 -17.47 -7.46 10.88
CA VAL A 246 -17.90 -8.02 9.60
C VAL A 246 -18.07 -6.91 8.56
N SER A 247 -18.63 -5.76 8.91
CA SER A 247 -18.77 -4.61 7.98
C SER A 247 -17.41 -4.05 7.57
N GLY A 248 -16.48 -3.86 8.52
CA GLY A 248 -15.12 -3.42 8.23
C GLY A 248 -14.33 -4.42 7.38
N LEU A 249 -14.43 -5.72 7.70
CA LEU A 249 -13.80 -6.79 6.92
C LEU A 249 -14.37 -6.86 5.49
N THR A 250 -15.69 -6.75 5.36
CA THR A 250 -16.36 -6.75 4.05
C THR A 250 -15.89 -5.56 3.22
N ALA A 251 -15.86 -4.36 3.79
CA ALA A 251 -15.34 -3.17 3.12
C ALA A 251 -13.89 -3.35 2.68
N SER A 252 -13.05 -3.87 3.56
CA SER A 252 -11.63 -4.15 3.27
C SER A 252 -11.48 -5.17 2.11
N LEU A 253 -12.20 -6.27 2.15
CA LEU A 253 -12.16 -7.31 1.12
C LEU A 253 -12.70 -6.81 -0.23
N VAL A 254 -13.78 -6.01 -0.23
CA VAL A 254 -14.34 -5.42 -1.45
C VAL A 254 -13.33 -4.48 -2.10
N VAL A 255 -12.73 -3.58 -1.34
CA VAL A 255 -11.67 -2.68 -1.85
C VAL A 255 -10.47 -3.50 -2.33
N GLY A 256 -10.07 -4.52 -1.58
CA GLY A 256 -9.00 -5.45 -1.95
C GLY A 256 -9.25 -6.13 -3.29
N ALA A 257 -10.42 -6.74 -3.45
CA ALA A 257 -10.79 -7.47 -4.65
C ALA A 257 -10.94 -6.55 -5.88
N LEU A 258 -11.63 -5.42 -5.72
CA LEU A 258 -11.80 -4.43 -6.78
C LEU A 258 -10.46 -3.82 -7.21
N GLY A 259 -9.61 -3.47 -6.24
CA GLY A 259 -8.30 -2.92 -6.50
C GLY A 259 -7.41 -3.87 -7.28
N LEU A 260 -7.32 -5.12 -6.83
CA LEU A 260 -6.57 -6.15 -7.54
C LEU A 260 -7.12 -6.43 -8.94
N TRP A 261 -8.44 -6.51 -9.09
CA TRP A 261 -9.08 -6.73 -10.38
C TRP A 261 -8.79 -5.60 -11.37
N VAL A 262 -8.98 -4.34 -10.95
CA VAL A 262 -8.67 -3.16 -11.78
C VAL A 262 -7.18 -3.10 -12.09
N GLY A 263 -6.33 -3.30 -11.09
CA GLY A 263 -4.88 -3.27 -11.22
C GLY A 263 -4.38 -4.29 -12.25
N VAL A 264 -4.75 -5.55 -12.09
CA VAL A 264 -4.36 -6.63 -13.01
C VAL A 264 -4.88 -6.35 -14.43
N ARG A 265 -6.14 -5.91 -14.56
CA ARG A 265 -6.72 -5.59 -15.86
C ARG A 265 -5.97 -4.46 -16.59
N ARG A 266 -5.59 -3.41 -15.86
CA ARG A 266 -4.83 -2.27 -16.41
C ARG A 266 -3.41 -2.67 -16.78
N MET A 267 -2.72 -3.40 -15.90
CA MET A 267 -1.36 -3.86 -16.15
C MET A 267 -1.28 -4.78 -17.40
N ASN A 268 -2.28 -5.65 -17.59
CA ASN A 268 -2.33 -6.53 -18.76
C ASN A 268 -2.62 -5.78 -20.08
N ARG A 269 -3.25 -4.59 -20.01
CA ARG A 269 -3.57 -3.74 -21.16
C ARG A 269 -2.48 -2.72 -21.50
N ALA A 270 -1.51 -2.52 -20.65
CA ALA A 270 -0.41 -1.58 -20.84
C ALA A 270 0.67 -2.07 -21.83
N ALA A 271 0.32 -3.06 -22.63
CA ALA A 271 1.19 -3.68 -23.66
C ALA A 271 0.97 -3.07 -25.02
#